data_c44c4b9b14f37f3f54adcbdeebff59d1
#
_entry.id   c44c4b9b14f37f3f54adcbdeebff59d1
#
_cell.length_a   1.000
_cell.length_b   1.000
_cell.length_c   1.000
_cell.angle_alpha   90.00
_cell.angle_beta   90.00
_cell.angle_gamma   90.00
#
_symmetry.space_group_name_H-M   'P 1'
#
loop_
_entity.id
_entity.type
_entity.pdbx_description
1 polymer ?
#
loop_
_entity_poly.entity_id
_entity_poly.type
_entity_poly.pdbx_seq_one_letter_code
_entity_poly.pdbx_strand_id
1 'polypeptide(L)'
;MRTKLLLIAALVALTAGPALADRGDQRDNRRGEAKAQVDFGIRVAQKSLWKEAVYRFEKAIELDPSYGGAWNNLGIAYEQMGRFDDARKAYEKALALEPNNTFIRNNYDLFREIYDRQNRRRDK
;
A
#
# COMPACT_ATOMS: atom_id res chain seq x y z
N MET A 1 -11.72 -43.12 54.14
CA MET A 1 -11.09 -41.84 53.65
C MET A 1 -11.68 -41.48 52.29
N ARG A 2 -12.51 -40.50 52.27
CA ARG A 2 -13.12 -40.02 51.01
C ARG A 2 -12.42 -38.74 50.62
N THR A 3 -11.56 -38.83 49.60
CA THR A 3 -10.96 -37.65 48.95
C THR A 3 -12.01 -36.96 48.10
N LYS A 4 -12.45 -35.79 48.54
CA LYS A 4 -13.30 -34.91 47.73
C LYS A 4 -12.41 -34.25 46.67
N LEU A 5 -12.55 -34.71 45.41
CA LEU A 5 -12.01 -33.94 44.25
C LEU A 5 -12.82 -32.66 44.11
N LEU A 6 -12.20 -31.56 44.47
CA LEU A 6 -12.68 -30.24 44.09
C LEU A 6 -12.36 -29.99 42.61
N LEU A 7 -13.34 -30.18 41.75
CA LEU A 7 -13.30 -29.69 40.38
C LEU A 7 -13.34 -28.17 40.43
N ILE A 8 -12.19 -27.53 40.34
CA ILE A 8 -12.11 -26.11 40.06
C ILE A 8 -12.42 -25.96 38.58
N ALA A 9 -13.68 -25.66 38.25
CA ALA A 9 -14.04 -25.21 36.94
C ALA A 9 -13.38 -23.81 36.76
N ALA A 10 -12.25 -23.77 36.08
CA ALA A 10 -11.68 -22.52 35.62
C ALA A 10 -12.64 -21.94 34.58
N LEU A 11 -13.47 -21.01 35.01
CA LEU A 11 -14.28 -20.17 34.12
C LEU A 11 -13.30 -19.28 33.37
N VAL A 12 -12.84 -19.70 32.20
CA VAL A 12 -12.15 -18.82 31.27
C VAL A 12 -13.23 -17.87 30.76
N ALA A 13 -13.40 -16.75 31.45
CA ALA A 13 -14.13 -15.63 30.91
C ALA A 13 -13.36 -15.14 29.70
N LEU A 14 -13.81 -15.56 28.51
CA LEU A 14 -13.37 -14.97 27.25
C LEU A 14 -13.95 -13.55 27.22
N THR A 15 -13.33 -12.66 27.98
CA THR A 15 -13.59 -11.24 27.80
C THR A 15 -13.07 -10.89 26.44
N ALA A 16 -13.97 -10.83 25.45
CA ALA A 16 -13.69 -10.12 24.20
C ALA A 16 -13.42 -8.66 24.61
N GLY A 17 -12.19 -8.45 25.07
CA GLY A 17 -11.74 -7.17 25.59
C GLY A 17 -11.65 -6.13 24.47
N PRO A 18 -11.26 -4.90 24.80
CA PRO A 18 -11.18 -3.74 23.91
C PRO A 18 -10.24 -3.93 22.70
N ALA A 19 -9.59 -5.07 22.56
CA ALA A 19 -8.61 -5.37 21.53
C ALA A 19 -9.13 -5.27 20.08
N LEU A 20 -10.44 -5.43 19.83
CA LEU A 20 -11.00 -5.30 18.48
C LEU A 20 -11.29 -3.84 18.12
N ALA A 21 -11.74 -3.05 19.05
CA ALA A 21 -11.95 -1.61 18.86
C ALA A 21 -10.61 -0.87 18.68
N ASP A 22 -9.60 -1.25 19.46
CA ASP A 22 -8.24 -0.71 19.37
C ASP A 22 -7.57 -1.00 18.01
N ARG A 23 -7.80 -2.19 17.44
CA ARG A 23 -7.27 -2.54 16.11
C ARG A 23 -7.89 -1.71 15.00
N GLY A 24 -9.17 -1.34 15.09
CA GLY A 24 -9.83 -0.45 14.14
C GLY A 24 -9.23 0.95 14.18
N ASP A 25 -9.08 1.52 15.34
CA ASP A 25 -8.50 2.84 15.56
C ASP A 25 -7.03 2.91 15.08
N GLN A 26 -6.25 1.89 15.35
CA GLN A 26 -4.87 1.80 14.88
C GLN A 26 -4.76 1.70 13.36
N ARG A 27 -5.70 1.02 12.69
CA ARG A 27 -5.73 0.94 11.21
C ARG A 27 -6.06 2.29 10.60
N ASP A 28 -7.07 2.96 11.15
CA ASP A 28 -7.48 4.27 10.67
C ASP A 28 -6.38 5.31 10.87
N ASN A 29 -5.68 5.26 12.00
CA ASN A 29 -4.53 6.12 12.26
C ASN A 29 -3.39 5.85 11.25
N ARG A 30 -3.02 4.60 11.02
CA ARG A 30 -1.98 4.25 10.04
C ARG A 30 -2.36 4.64 8.62
N ARG A 31 -3.63 4.49 8.23
CA ARG A 31 -4.11 4.98 6.93
C ARG A 31 -4.01 6.50 6.84
N GLY A 32 -4.33 7.22 7.90
CA GLY A 32 -4.16 8.68 7.97
C GLY A 32 -2.69 9.10 7.80
N GLU A 33 -1.79 8.44 8.50
CA GLU A 33 -0.35 8.67 8.37
C GLU A 33 0.17 8.31 6.96
N ALA A 34 -0.30 7.21 6.38
CA ALA A 34 0.04 6.82 5.01
C ALA A 34 -0.40 7.88 3.98
N LYS A 35 -1.61 8.41 4.12
CA LYS A 35 -2.09 9.51 3.28
C LYS A 35 -1.22 10.75 3.40
N ALA A 36 -0.81 11.11 4.61
CA ALA A 36 0.09 12.25 4.83
C ALA A 36 1.44 12.06 4.12
N GLN A 37 1.99 10.84 4.11
CA GLN A 37 3.21 10.52 3.37
C GLN A 37 2.99 10.64 1.86
N VAL A 38 1.86 10.16 1.33
CA VAL A 38 1.50 10.31 -0.09
C VAL A 38 1.39 11.79 -0.46
N ASP A 39 0.68 12.59 0.33
CA ASP A 39 0.53 14.03 0.07
C ASP A 39 1.87 14.74 0.05
N PHE A 40 2.77 14.39 0.96
CA PHE A 40 4.13 14.93 0.96
C PHE A 40 4.90 14.47 -0.29
N GLY A 41 4.81 13.20 -0.64
CA GLY A 41 5.43 12.63 -1.84
C GLY A 41 4.97 13.34 -3.12
N ILE A 42 3.68 13.65 -3.24
CA ILE A 42 3.12 14.39 -4.38
C ILE A 42 3.72 15.79 -4.45
N ARG A 43 3.81 16.49 -3.33
CA ARG A 43 4.41 17.85 -3.30
C ARG A 43 5.86 17.87 -3.75
N VAL A 44 6.66 16.90 -3.34
CA VAL A 44 8.06 16.82 -3.78
C VAL A 44 8.19 16.34 -5.23
N ALA A 45 7.29 15.47 -5.67
CA ALA A 45 7.19 15.03 -7.08
C ALA A 45 6.88 16.22 -8.02
N GLN A 46 6.02 17.14 -7.61
CA GLN A 46 5.72 18.37 -8.36
C GLN A 46 6.97 19.26 -8.56
N LYS A 47 7.98 19.09 -7.70
CA LYS A 47 9.29 19.75 -7.82
C LYS A 47 10.30 18.88 -8.56
N SER A 48 9.87 17.79 -9.18
CA SER A 48 10.72 16.79 -9.86
C SER A 48 11.74 16.10 -8.93
N LEU A 49 11.51 16.11 -7.64
CA LEU A 49 12.33 15.40 -6.65
C LEU A 49 11.90 13.93 -6.52
N TRP A 50 12.12 13.18 -7.59
CA TRP A 50 11.56 11.83 -7.74
C TRP A 50 12.10 10.81 -6.72
N LYS A 51 13.37 10.88 -6.35
CA LYS A 51 13.95 10.00 -5.32
C LYS A 51 13.30 10.22 -3.95
N GLU A 52 13.07 11.47 -3.58
CA GLU A 52 12.37 11.81 -2.35
C GLU A 52 10.90 11.38 -2.43
N ALA A 53 10.26 11.56 -3.57
CA ALA A 53 8.88 11.09 -3.78
C ALA A 53 8.77 9.58 -3.60
N VAL A 54 9.67 8.80 -4.20
CA VAL A 54 9.75 7.34 -4.01
C VAL A 54 9.88 6.99 -2.53
N TYR A 55 10.78 7.62 -1.82
CA TYR A 55 10.95 7.40 -0.38
C TYR A 55 9.64 7.63 0.40
N ARG A 56 8.92 8.72 0.08
CA ARG A 56 7.64 9.03 0.75
C ARG A 56 6.54 8.03 0.42
N PHE A 57 6.43 7.61 -0.84
CA PHE A 57 5.46 6.59 -1.23
C PHE A 57 5.76 5.22 -0.62
N GLU A 58 7.04 4.85 -0.53
CA GLU A 58 7.46 3.63 0.17
C GLU A 58 7.13 3.67 1.66
N LYS A 59 7.30 4.83 2.32
CA LYS A 59 6.88 5.04 3.72
C LYS A 59 5.36 4.88 3.88
N ALA A 60 4.58 5.40 2.95
CA ALA A 60 3.13 5.20 2.95
C ALA A 60 2.75 3.71 2.84
N ILE A 61 3.45 2.95 2.00
CA ILE A 61 3.24 1.51 1.82
C ILE A 61 3.64 0.72 3.07
N GLU A 62 4.71 1.09 3.76
CA GLU A 62 5.08 0.50 5.05
C GLU A 62 3.97 0.70 6.10
N LEU A 63 3.38 1.89 6.14
CA LEU A 63 2.29 2.22 7.08
C LEU A 63 0.99 1.51 6.72
N ASP A 64 0.65 1.46 5.44
CA ASP A 64 -0.54 0.79 4.92
C ASP A 64 -0.28 0.11 3.58
N PRO A 65 0.11 -1.17 3.58
CA PRO A 65 0.39 -1.94 2.36
C PRO A 65 -0.82 -2.10 1.43
N SER A 66 -2.05 -1.89 1.94
CA SER A 66 -3.29 -1.98 1.16
C SER A 66 -3.69 -0.68 0.48
N TYR A 67 -2.89 0.37 0.62
CA TYR A 67 -3.18 1.67 0.01
C TYR A 67 -2.78 1.70 -1.47
N GLY A 68 -3.72 1.35 -2.34
CA GLY A 68 -3.51 1.32 -3.80
C GLY A 68 -3.04 2.66 -4.37
N GLY A 69 -3.51 3.78 -3.84
CA GLY A 69 -3.04 5.11 -4.23
C GLY A 69 -1.55 5.35 -4.02
N ALA A 70 -0.98 4.80 -2.94
CA ALA A 70 0.46 4.89 -2.70
C ALA A 70 1.25 4.08 -3.74
N TRP A 71 0.81 2.87 -4.07
CA TRP A 71 1.40 2.05 -5.12
C TRP A 71 1.31 2.70 -6.49
N ASN A 72 0.17 3.32 -6.82
CA ASN A 72 -0.01 4.06 -8.07
C ASN A 72 0.98 5.23 -8.18
N ASN A 73 1.11 6.03 -7.15
CA ASN A 73 2.05 7.16 -7.13
C ASN A 73 3.51 6.69 -7.19
N LEU A 74 3.83 5.58 -6.54
CA LEU A 74 5.15 4.95 -6.67
C LEU A 74 5.43 4.54 -8.11
N GLY A 75 4.44 3.96 -8.81
CA GLY A 75 4.52 3.63 -10.23
C GLY A 75 4.84 4.86 -11.09
N ILE A 76 4.14 5.97 -10.87
CA ILE A 76 4.39 7.25 -11.56
C ILE A 76 5.83 7.74 -11.32
N ALA A 77 6.29 7.70 -10.07
CA ALA A 77 7.64 8.14 -9.73
C ALA A 77 8.72 7.28 -10.40
N TYR A 78 8.57 5.97 -10.40
CA TYR A 78 9.49 5.06 -11.11
C TYR A 78 9.48 5.29 -12.62
N GLU A 79 8.32 5.52 -13.21
CA GLU A 79 8.19 5.87 -14.63
C GLU A 79 8.99 7.13 -14.97
N GLN A 80 8.87 8.19 -14.16
CA GLN A 80 9.61 9.43 -14.33
C GLN A 80 11.13 9.26 -14.19
N MET A 81 11.56 8.27 -13.42
CA MET A 81 12.98 7.92 -13.25
C MET A 81 13.50 6.95 -14.34
N GLY A 82 12.64 6.52 -15.27
CA GLY A 82 12.98 5.53 -16.28
C GLY A 82 13.10 4.09 -15.75
N ARG A 83 12.63 3.85 -14.53
CA ARG A 83 12.61 2.53 -13.89
C ARG A 83 11.33 1.78 -14.26
N PHE A 84 11.21 1.40 -15.53
CA PHE A 84 9.95 0.93 -16.10
C PHE A 84 9.50 -0.44 -15.57
N ASP A 85 10.39 -1.36 -15.28
CA ASP A 85 10.01 -2.66 -14.69
C ASP A 85 9.46 -2.49 -13.26
N ASP A 86 10.07 -1.59 -12.47
CA ASP A 86 9.59 -1.25 -11.13
C ASP A 86 8.25 -0.52 -11.20
N ALA A 87 8.10 0.39 -12.16
CA ALA A 87 6.83 1.10 -12.40
C ALA A 87 5.70 0.11 -12.72
N ARG A 88 5.93 -0.83 -13.61
CA ARG A 88 4.96 -1.87 -13.98
C ARG A 88 4.50 -2.66 -12.76
N LYS A 89 5.43 -3.13 -11.93
CA LYS A 89 5.12 -3.88 -10.70
C LYS A 89 4.29 -3.06 -9.73
N ALA A 90 4.61 -1.77 -9.56
CA ALA A 90 3.86 -0.87 -8.67
C ALA A 90 2.43 -0.63 -9.18
N TYR A 91 2.24 -0.36 -10.46
CA TYR A 91 0.91 -0.21 -11.07
C TYR A 91 0.08 -1.50 -10.98
N GLU A 92 0.69 -2.65 -11.26
CA GLU A 92 0.01 -3.94 -11.15
C GLU A 92 -0.45 -4.20 -9.70
N LYS A 93 0.37 -3.86 -8.72
CA LYS A 93 -0.01 -3.95 -7.30
C LYS A 93 -1.15 -3.00 -6.96
N ALA A 94 -1.11 -1.77 -7.44
CA ALA A 94 -2.20 -0.81 -7.24
C ALA A 94 -3.53 -1.33 -7.81
N LEU A 95 -3.53 -1.88 -9.03
CA LEU A 95 -4.72 -2.47 -9.66
C LEU A 95 -5.21 -3.73 -8.95
N ALA A 96 -4.31 -4.56 -8.43
CA ALA A 96 -4.69 -5.74 -7.65
C ALA A 96 -5.42 -5.35 -6.36
N LEU A 97 -5.02 -4.23 -5.73
CA LEU A 97 -5.65 -3.70 -4.52
C LEU A 97 -6.97 -2.97 -4.81
N GLU A 98 -7.05 -2.26 -5.93
CA GLU A 98 -8.20 -1.44 -6.32
C GLU A 98 -8.58 -1.69 -7.80
N PRO A 99 -9.12 -2.87 -8.14
CA PRO A 99 -9.33 -3.28 -9.54
C PRO A 99 -10.37 -2.43 -10.28
N ASN A 100 -11.25 -1.75 -9.56
CA ASN A 100 -12.30 -0.91 -10.13
C ASN A 100 -11.94 0.59 -10.14
N ASN A 101 -10.72 0.94 -9.70
CA ASN A 101 -10.26 2.31 -9.72
C ASN A 101 -9.84 2.70 -11.15
N THR A 102 -10.70 3.47 -11.82
CA THR A 102 -10.48 3.91 -13.21
C THR A 102 -9.28 4.84 -13.36
N PHE A 103 -8.95 5.62 -12.34
CA PHE A 103 -7.79 6.50 -12.34
C PHE A 103 -6.48 5.68 -12.39
N ILE A 104 -6.35 4.67 -11.55
CA ILE A 104 -5.19 3.76 -11.55
C ILE A 104 -5.11 3.00 -12.88
N ARG A 105 -6.24 2.50 -13.37
CA ARG A 105 -6.31 1.80 -14.65
C ARG A 105 -5.83 2.67 -15.80
N ASN A 106 -6.30 3.90 -15.88
CA ASN A 106 -5.89 4.83 -16.93
C ASN A 106 -4.38 5.13 -16.87
N ASN A 107 -3.83 5.32 -15.68
CA ASN A 107 -2.39 5.54 -15.51
C ASN A 107 -1.59 4.32 -15.99
N TYR A 108 -2.03 3.12 -15.63
CA TYR A 108 -1.37 1.89 -16.05
C TYR A 108 -1.46 1.67 -17.57
N ASP A 109 -2.62 1.91 -18.16
CA ASP A 109 -2.81 1.76 -19.62
C ASP A 109 -1.92 2.72 -20.41
N LEU A 110 -1.82 3.98 -20.00
CA LEU A 110 -0.90 4.96 -20.58
C LEU A 110 0.57 4.53 -20.44
N PHE A 111 0.94 4.07 -19.26
CA PHE A 111 2.28 3.54 -19.02
C PHE A 111 2.60 2.35 -19.94
N ARG A 112 1.67 1.40 -20.09
CA ARG A 112 1.86 0.22 -20.95
C ARG A 112 2.10 0.62 -22.40
N GLU A 113 1.35 1.57 -22.93
CA GLU A 113 1.55 2.06 -24.30
C GLU A 113 2.99 2.55 -24.53
N ILE A 114 3.53 3.30 -23.58
CA ILE A 114 4.90 3.82 -23.64
C ILE A 114 5.92 2.69 -23.52
N TYR A 115 5.72 1.82 -22.55
CA TYR A 115 6.61 0.69 -22.24
C TYR A 115 6.68 -0.27 -23.43
N ASP A 116 5.56 -0.68 -23.99
CA ASP A 116 5.49 -1.59 -25.14
C ASP A 116 6.11 -0.96 -26.40
N ARG A 117 5.96 0.35 -26.58
CA ARG A 117 6.57 1.07 -27.69
C ARG A 117 8.09 1.12 -27.58
N GLN A 118 8.62 1.28 -26.38
CA GLN A 118 10.06 1.29 -26.13
C GLN A 118 10.67 -0.09 -26.33
N ASN A 119 10.02 -1.15 -25.86
CA ASN A 119 10.50 -2.53 -26.01
C ASN A 119 10.54 -2.93 -27.48
N ARG A 120 9.50 -2.61 -28.27
CA ARG A 120 9.51 -2.87 -29.72
C ARG A 120 10.65 -2.16 -30.47
N ARG A 121 11.21 -1.09 -29.94
CA ARG A 121 12.37 -0.41 -30.54
C ARG A 121 13.70 -1.08 -30.19
N ARG A 122 13.79 -1.74 -29.05
CA ARG A 122 14.98 -2.49 -28.62
C ARG A 122 15.17 -3.78 -29.41
N ASP A 123 14.08 -4.40 -29.83
CA ASP A 123 14.07 -5.69 -30.55
C ASP A 123 14.33 -5.52 -32.07
N LYS A 124 14.52 -4.31 -32.56
CA LYS A 124 14.89 -3.98 -33.94
C LYS A 124 16.36 -3.57 -34.06
#